data_d085010304c9f56038028060b068f91a
#
_entry.id   d085010304c9f56038028060b068f91a
#
_cell.length_a   1.000
_cell.length_b   1.000
_cell.length_c   1.000
_cell.angle_alpha   90.00
_cell.angle_beta   90.00
_cell.angle_gamma   90.00
#
_symmetry.space_group_name_H-M   'P 1'
#
loop_
_entity.id
_entity.type
_entity.pdbx_description
1 polymer ?
#
loop_
_entity_poly.entity_id
_entity_poly.type
_entity_poly.pdbx_seq_one_letter_code
_entity_poly.pdbx_strand_id
1 'polypeptide(L)'
;DSKYHRPLVAAARGVDVMVSEAISVTMTRSLGGGARAAGRDQAAKIMHDIEDYHIQPEQAAQIANEAGVKLLAFYHLLPAPDGWLPRRLFSQGIDAVRPANWTIADDGSLYTMPLGSAEVRRGAMLDR
;
A
#
# COMPACT_ATOMS: atom_id res chain seq x y z
N ASP A 1 2.67 1.19 10.50
CA ASP A 1 1.48 0.59 11.10
C ASP A 1 0.41 1.65 11.25
N SER A 2 -0.68 1.53 10.52
CA SER A 2 -1.75 2.51 10.56
C SER A 2 -3.09 1.86 10.21
N LYS A 3 -4.18 2.55 10.53
CA LYS A 3 -5.53 2.21 10.08
C LYS A 3 -6.20 3.45 9.51
N TYR A 4 -7.28 3.26 8.75
CA TYR A 4 -8.08 4.41 8.34
C TYR A 4 -8.61 5.17 9.57
N HIS A 5 -8.31 6.45 9.66
CA HIS A 5 -8.93 7.36 10.61
C HIS A 5 -8.89 8.82 10.12
N ARG A 6 -9.91 9.61 10.48
CA ARG A 6 -10.09 10.99 10.01
C ARG A 6 -8.90 11.94 10.28
N PRO A 7 -8.21 11.87 11.43
CA PRO A 7 -7.03 12.70 11.64
C PRO A 7 -5.93 12.49 10.60
N LEU A 8 -5.75 11.26 10.09
CA LEU A 8 -4.78 11.00 9.02
C LEU A 8 -5.19 11.69 7.70
N VAL A 9 -6.48 11.69 7.37
CA VAL A 9 -7.01 12.44 6.21
C VAL A 9 -6.69 13.93 6.36
N ALA A 10 -6.93 14.50 7.55
CA ALA A 10 -6.64 15.91 7.82
C ALA A 10 -5.15 16.23 7.70
N ALA A 11 -4.27 15.37 8.21
CA ALA A 11 -2.82 15.52 8.14
C ALA A 11 -2.28 15.39 6.70
N ALA A 12 -2.93 14.59 5.85
CA ALA A 12 -2.54 14.38 4.46
C ALA A 12 -3.06 15.46 3.49
N ARG A 13 -3.86 16.41 3.95
CA ARG A 13 -4.37 17.48 3.08
C ARG A 13 -3.25 18.36 2.54
N GLY A 14 -3.27 18.56 1.22
CA GLY A 14 -2.33 19.43 0.53
C GLY A 14 -0.96 18.82 0.29
N VAL A 15 -0.73 17.55 0.63
CA VAL A 15 0.52 16.87 0.27
C VAL A 15 0.48 16.42 -1.19
N ASP A 16 1.63 16.50 -1.85
CA ASP A 16 1.75 16.07 -3.25
C ASP A 16 1.86 14.54 -3.35
N VAL A 17 2.62 13.92 -2.45
CA VAL A 17 2.84 12.48 -2.42
C VAL A 17 2.53 11.93 -1.03
N MET A 18 1.66 10.94 -0.97
CA MET A 18 1.41 10.13 0.22
C MET A 18 2.10 8.78 0.03
N VAL A 19 2.99 8.44 0.96
CA VAL A 19 3.63 7.11 1.01
C VAL A 19 2.96 6.31 2.11
N SER A 20 2.40 5.15 1.75
CA SER A 20 1.61 4.32 2.67
C SER A 20 2.07 2.88 2.65
N GLU A 21 2.19 2.27 3.82
CA GLU A 21 2.23 0.81 3.95
C GLU A 21 0.85 0.23 3.60
N ALA A 22 0.76 -1.06 3.32
CA ALA A 22 -0.53 -1.71 3.19
C ALA A 22 -0.47 -3.23 3.40
N ILE A 23 -1.59 -3.79 3.88
CA ILE A 23 -1.78 -5.23 4.02
C ILE A 23 -2.91 -5.73 3.12
N SER A 24 -2.63 -6.78 2.35
CA SER A 24 -3.70 -7.56 1.68
C SER A 24 -4.23 -8.63 2.63
N VAL A 25 -5.34 -8.35 3.28
CA VAL A 25 -5.99 -9.30 4.21
C VAL A 25 -6.31 -10.63 3.53
N THR A 26 -6.74 -10.60 2.27
CA THR A 26 -7.02 -11.82 1.51
C THR A 26 -5.79 -12.69 1.33
N MET A 27 -4.65 -12.10 0.94
CA MET A 27 -3.40 -12.84 0.76
C MET A 27 -2.85 -13.34 2.10
N THR A 28 -2.92 -12.49 3.13
CA THR A 28 -2.44 -12.83 4.49
C THR A 28 -3.21 -13.99 5.07
N ARG A 29 -4.54 -14.01 4.94
CA ARG A 29 -5.39 -15.12 5.40
C ARG A 29 -5.12 -16.41 4.63
N SER A 30 -4.89 -16.33 3.33
CA SER A 30 -4.51 -17.51 2.52
C SER A 30 -3.19 -18.10 2.99
N LEU A 31 -2.18 -17.28 3.26
CA LEU A 31 -0.90 -17.72 3.80
C LEU A 31 -1.03 -18.28 5.22
N GLY A 32 -1.79 -17.63 6.08
CA GLY A 32 -2.08 -18.11 7.44
C GLY A 32 -2.80 -19.45 7.45
N GLY A 33 -3.76 -19.66 6.54
CA GLY A 33 -4.43 -20.95 6.34
C GLY A 33 -3.47 -22.05 5.90
N GLY A 34 -2.60 -21.75 4.94
CA GLY A 34 -1.55 -22.67 4.50
C GLY A 34 -0.54 -23.02 5.61
N ALA A 35 -0.14 -22.01 6.41
CA ALA A 35 0.75 -22.22 7.55
C ALA A 35 0.11 -23.16 8.60
N ARG A 36 -1.15 -22.94 8.92
CA ARG A 36 -1.91 -23.79 9.86
C ARG A 36 -2.03 -25.22 9.34
N ALA A 37 -2.39 -25.39 8.07
CA ALA A 37 -2.46 -26.73 7.45
C ALA A 37 -1.10 -27.47 7.47
N ALA A 38 -0.01 -26.72 7.48
CA ALA A 38 1.35 -27.27 7.61
C ALA A 38 1.83 -27.40 9.06
N GLY A 39 0.97 -27.25 10.07
CA GLY A 39 1.32 -27.34 11.49
C GLY A 39 2.17 -26.18 12.02
N ARG A 40 2.17 -25.02 11.32
CA ARG A 40 2.93 -23.82 11.70
C ARG A 40 2.02 -22.80 12.41
N ASP A 41 1.48 -23.19 13.56
CA ASP A 41 0.46 -22.41 14.27
C ASP A 41 0.93 -21.02 14.66
N GLN A 42 2.19 -20.87 15.07
CA GLN A 42 2.75 -19.55 15.40
C GLN A 42 2.78 -18.63 14.17
N ALA A 43 3.18 -19.13 13.01
CA ALA A 43 3.17 -18.35 11.77
C ALA A 43 1.74 -17.97 11.37
N ALA A 44 0.80 -18.90 11.49
CA ALA A 44 -0.62 -18.64 11.24
C ALA A 44 -1.18 -17.56 12.17
N LYS A 45 -0.79 -17.59 13.46
CA LYS A 45 -1.17 -16.56 14.43
C LYS A 45 -0.61 -15.19 14.07
N ILE A 46 0.66 -15.11 13.71
CA ILE A 46 1.28 -13.83 13.29
C ILE A 46 0.52 -13.25 12.09
N MET A 47 0.21 -14.08 11.07
CA MET A 47 -0.54 -13.65 9.89
C MET A 47 -1.93 -13.10 10.25
N HIS A 48 -2.55 -13.61 11.29
CA HIS A 48 -3.82 -13.11 11.79
C HIS A 48 -3.65 -11.79 12.56
N ASP A 49 -2.69 -11.75 13.48
CA ASP A 49 -2.50 -10.62 14.39
C ASP A 49 -2.11 -9.32 13.64
N ILE A 50 -1.34 -9.43 12.53
CA ILE A 50 -0.93 -8.25 11.74
C ILE A 50 -2.09 -7.56 11.01
N GLU A 51 -3.23 -8.22 10.82
CA GLU A 51 -4.41 -7.60 10.21
C GLU A 51 -4.97 -6.45 11.07
N ASP A 52 -4.72 -6.47 12.37
CA ASP A 52 -5.32 -5.54 13.32
C ASP A 52 -4.66 -4.16 13.37
N TYR A 53 -3.45 -4.00 12.82
CA TYR A 53 -2.70 -2.75 12.90
C TYR A 53 -2.09 -2.25 11.59
N HIS A 54 -2.44 -2.88 10.46
CA HIS A 54 -2.07 -2.42 9.11
C HIS A 54 -3.29 -1.97 8.30
N ILE A 55 -3.08 -0.99 7.43
CA ILE A 55 -4.13 -0.45 6.56
C ILE A 55 -4.31 -1.31 5.30
N GLN A 56 -5.54 -1.46 4.83
CA GLN A 56 -5.80 -2.10 3.55
C GLN A 56 -5.56 -1.13 2.38
N PRO A 57 -5.15 -1.62 1.19
CA PRO A 57 -4.85 -0.76 0.04
C PRO A 57 -6.00 0.18 -0.34
N GLU A 58 -7.25 -0.31 -0.30
CA GLU A 58 -8.44 0.48 -0.62
C GLU A 58 -8.68 1.59 0.41
N GLN A 59 -8.36 1.35 1.69
CA GLN A 59 -8.48 2.35 2.74
C GLN A 59 -7.43 3.46 2.58
N ALA A 60 -6.19 3.11 2.21
CA ALA A 60 -5.15 4.10 1.89
C ALA A 60 -5.54 4.93 0.65
N ALA A 61 -6.11 4.29 -0.37
CA ALA A 61 -6.65 4.96 -1.55
C ALA A 61 -7.79 5.91 -1.20
N GLN A 62 -8.68 5.53 -0.28
CA GLN A 62 -9.75 6.37 0.24
C GLN A 62 -9.18 7.61 0.95
N ILE A 63 -8.20 7.44 1.84
CA ILE A 63 -7.53 8.56 2.52
C ILE A 63 -6.92 9.51 1.49
N ALA A 64 -6.21 8.98 0.50
CA ALA A 64 -5.57 9.79 -0.54
C ALA A 64 -6.59 10.60 -1.36
N ASN A 65 -7.77 10.04 -1.64
CA ASN A 65 -8.86 10.73 -2.31
C ASN A 65 -9.47 11.83 -1.43
N GLU A 66 -9.81 11.52 -0.18
CA GLU A 66 -10.42 12.46 0.76
C GLU A 66 -9.49 13.64 1.10
N ALA A 67 -8.17 13.38 1.12
CA ALA A 67 -7.14 14.39 1.36
C ALA A 67 -6.74 15.18 0.10
N GLY A 68 -7.13 14.74 -1.09
CA GLY A 68 -6.75 15.38 -2.36
C GLY A 68 -5.28 15.17 -2.73
N VAL A 69 -4.69 14.05 -2.32
CA VAL A 69 -3.27 13.69 -2.60
C VAL A 69 -3.07 13.48 -4.11
N LYS A 70 -2.00 14.05 -4.68
CA LYS A 70 -1.72 13.91 -6.11
C LYS A 70 -1.24 12.51 -6.49
N LEU A 71 -0.34 11.91 -5.69
CA LEU A 71 0.19 10.57 -5.91
C LEU A 71 0.16 9.76 -4.61
N LEU A 72 -0.43 8.57 -4.66
CA LEU A 72 -0.32 7.55 -3.63
C LEU A 72 0.76 6.53 -4.03
N ALA A 73 1.79 6.38 -3.21
CA ALA A 73 2.84 5.37 -3.39
C ALA A 73 2.77 4.35 -2.25
N PHE A 74 2.62 3.09 -2.61
CA PHE A 74 2.64 2.00 -1.64
C PHE A 74 4.05 1.47 -1.42
N TYR A 75 4.43 1.25 -0.17
CA TYR A 75 5.67 0.60 0.26
C TYR A 75 5.38 -0.35 1.42
N HIS A 76 6.34 -1.12 1.90
CA HIS A 76 6.16 -2.04 3.03
C HIS A 76 4.86 -2.85 2.94
N LEU A 77 4.76 -3.62 1.86
CA LEU A 77 3.55 -4.38 1.54
C LEU A 77 3.54 -5.73 2.24
N LEU A 78 2.40 -6.10 2.81
CA LEU A 78 2.21 -7.32 3.57
C LEU A 78 1.07 -8.18 2.96
N PRO A 79 1.35 -9.42 2.55
CA PRO A 79 2.68 -9.98 2.28
C PRO A 79 3.34 -9.27 1.10
N ALA A 80 4.67 -9.23 1.06
CA ALA A 80 5.39 -8.63 -0.07
C ALA A 80 5.01 -9.32 -1.39
N PRO A 81 4.43 -8.59 -2.37
CA PRO A 81 3.98 -9.20 -3.62
C PRO A 81 5.15 -9.30 -4.60
N ASP A 82 5.79 -10.46 -4.70
CA ASP A 82 6.85 -10.71 -5.65
C ASP A 82 6.28 -11.22 -6.99
N GLY A 83 6.63 -10.53 -8.08
CA GLY A 83 6.15 -10.80 -9.42
C GLY A 83 4.77 -10.19 -9.77
N TRP A 84 4.41 -10.30 -11.05
CA TRP A 84 3.22 -9.61 -11.60
C TRP A 84 1.89 -10.10 -11.02
N LEU A 85 1.73 -11.41 -10.80
CA LEU A 85 0.47 -11.97 -10.31
C LEU A 85 0.19 -11.62 -8.85
N PRO A 86 1.13 -11.78 -7.89
CA PRO A 86 0.94 -11.29 -6.53
C PRO A 86 0.67 -9.78 -6.46
N ARG A 87 1.35 -8.97 -7.29
CA ARG A 87 1.09 -7.51 -7.36
C ARG A 87 -0.33 -7.22 -7.83
N ARG A 88 -0.81 -7.93 -8.86
CA ARG A 88 -2.19 -7.78 -9.33
C ARG A 88 -3.22 -8.19 -8.28
N LEU A 89 -2.97 -9.27 -7.54
CA LEU A 89 -3.85 -9.70 -6.44
C LEU A 89 -3.84 -8.70 -5.29
N PHE A 90 -2.66 -8.16 -4.96
CA PHE A 90 -2.50 -7.15 -3.92
C PHE A 90 -3.24 -5.85 -4.24
N SER A 91 -3.19 -5.42 -5.50
CA SER A 91 -3.81 -4.17 -5.95
C SER A 91 -5.29 -4.31 -6.32
N GLN A 92 -5.84 -5.50 -6.21
CA GLN A 92 -7.25 -5.75 -6.52
C GLN A 92 -8.15 -4.89 -5.64
N GLY A 93 -9.03 -4.10 -6.26
CA GLY A 93 -9.94 -3.18 -5.55
C GLY A 93 -9.45 -1.73 -5.48
N ILE A 94 -8.14 -1.46 -5.58
CA ILE A 94 -7.63 -0.08 -5.55
C ILE A 94 -8.26 0.76 -6.67
N ASP A 95 -8.29 0.25 -7.90
CA ASP A 95 -8.81 0.98 -9.06
C ASP A 95 -10.31 1.34 -8.95
N ALA A 96 -11.07 0.57 -8.17
CA ALA A 96 -12.47 0.90 -7.89
C ALA A 96 -12.61 2.14 -7.00
N VAL A 97 -11.63 2.41 -6.14
CA VAL A 97 -11.60 3.56 -5.23
C VAL A 97 -10.81 4.71 -5.84
N ARG A 98 -9.67 4.42 -6.44
CA ARG A 98 -8.72 5.38 -7.01
C ARG A 98 -8.18 4.86 -8.35
N PRO A 99 -8.85 5.17 -9.47
CA PRO A 99 -8.53 4.60 -10.79
C PRO A 99 -7.21 5.09 -11.40
N ALA A 100 -6.60 6.13 -10.80
CA ALA A 100 -5.35 6.71 -11.29
C ALA A 100 -4.51 7.30 -10.17
N ASN A 101 -3.26 7.65 -10.48
CA ASN A 101 -2.34 8.33 -9.57
C ASN A 101 -2.02 7.55 -8.30
N TRP A 102 -1.82 6.24 -8.45
CA TRP A 102 -1.23 5.38 -7.45
C TRP A 102 -0.14 4.49 -8.06
N THR A 103 0.73 3.94 -7.23
CA THR A 103 1.81 3.05 -7.66
C THR A 103 2.28 2.17 -6.50
N ILE A 104 2.81 1.00 -6.81
CA ILE A 104 3.62 0.21 -5.89
C ILE A 104 5.07 0.63 -6.11
N ALA A 105 5.73 1.09 -5.04
CA ALA A 105 7.14 1.44 -5.08
C ALA A 105 8.01 0.18 -5.02
N ASP A 106 9.08 0.20 -5.77
CA ASP A 106 10.20 -0.73 -5.69
C ASP A 106 11.40 -0.08 -5.03
N ASP A 107 12.40 -0.86 -4.65
CA ASP A 107 13.67 -0.36 -4.16
C ASP A 107 14.31 0.54 -5.23
N GLY A 108 14.66 1.76 -4.85
CA GLY A 108 15.17 2.76 -5.77
C GLY A 108 14.10 3.57 -6.52
N SER A 109 12.81 3.39 -6.24
CA SER A 109 11.77 4.29 -6.77
C SER A 109 12.03 5.72 -6.34
N LEU A 110 11.95 6.65 -7.30
CA LEU A 110 12.22 8.06 -7.10
C LEU A 110 10.98 8.89 -7.43
N TYR A 111 10.61 9.78 -6.52
CA TYR A 111 9.53 10.76 -6.73
C TYR A 111 10.12 12.16 -6.58
N THR A 112 10.00 12.98 -7.63
CA THR A 112 10.51 14.35 -7.62
C THR A 112 9.38 15.35 -7.79
N MET A 113 9.43 16.41 -7.03
CA MET A 113 8.48 17.53 -7.06
C MET A 113 9.28 18.79 -7.40
N PRO A 114 9.36 19.18 -8.71
CA PRO A 114 10.15 20.33 -9.12
C PRO A 114 9.63 21.61 -8.50
N LEU A 115 10.55 22.45 -8.00
CA LEU A 115 10.21 23.71 -7.38
C LEU A 115 9.41 24.61 -8.34
N GLY A 116 8.32 25.19 -7.86
CA GLY A 116 7.45 26.04 -8.67
C GLY A 116 6.53 25.28 -9.63
N SER A 117 6.47 23.95 -9.52
CA SER A 117 5.59 23.09 -10.31
C SER A 117 4.61 22.32 -9.42
N ALA A 118 3.44 22.02 -9.94
CA ALA A 118 2.47 21.12 -9.30
C ALA A 118 2.65 19.64 -9.71
N GLU A 119 3.70 19.36 -10.48
CA GLU A 119 3.95 18.04 -11.07
C GLU A 119 4.65 17.12 -10.08
N VAL A 120 4.24 15.85 -10.05
CA VAL A 120 4.96 14.75 -9.41
C VAL A 120 5.53 13.86 -10.50
N ARG A 121 6.85 13.79 -10.61
CA ARG A 121 7.55 12.93 -11.57
C ARG A 121 7.97 11.63 -10.91
N ARG A 122 7.79 10.53 -11.64
CA ARG A 122 8.22 9.20 -11.22
C ARG A 122 9.49 8.81 -11.99
N GLY A 123 10.43 8.22 -11.29
CA GLY A 123 11.67 7.70 -11.86
C GLY A 123 12.21 6.55 -11.02
N ALA A 124 13.37 6.07 -11.39
CA ALA A 124 14.11 5.07 -10.64
C ALA A 124 15.56 5.52 -10.50
N MET A 125 16.17 5.24 -9.35
CA MET A 125 17.60 5.45 -9.10
C MET A 125 18.44 4.26 -9.58
N LEU A 126 17.81 3.10 -9.73
CA LEU A 126 18.45 1.85 -10.16
C LEU A 126 17.88 1.46 -11.53
N ASP A 127 18.74 1.32 -12.51
CA ASP A 127 18.41 0.68 -13.79
C ASP A 127 18.24 -0.82 -13.52
N ARG A 128 17.06 -1.37 -13.84
CA ARG A 128 16.76 -2.80 -13.75
C ARG A 128 16.65 -3.41 -15.14
#